data_e24966cf6e039ca0cd0892a579305ade
#
_entry.id   e24966cf6e039ca0cd0892a579305ade
#
_cell.length_a   1.000
_cell.length_b   1.000
_cell.length_c   1.000
_cell.angle_alpha   90.00
_cell.angle_beta   90.00
_cell.angle_gamma   90.00
#
_symmetry.space_group_name_H-M   'P 1'
#
loop_
_entity.id
_entity.type
_entity.pdbx_description
1 polymer ?
#
loop_
_entity_poly.entity_id
_entity_poly.type
_entity_poly.pdbx_seq_one_letter_code
_entity_poly.pdbx_strand_id
1 'polypeptide(L)'
;MSNLPHYLSVNSAFGVGATAISHSSVASSQSSAGNRDRNMASSEQLVLELSNPELRENALLELSKKREQFQDLAPLLWNSFGTIAALLQEIVSIYPVLSPPNLTPAQSNRVCNALALLQCVASHPDTRMLFLNAHIPLYLYPFLNTTSKSRPFEYLRLTSLGVIGALVKVLFPYSF
;
A
#
# COMPACT_ATOMS: atom_id res chain seq x y z
N MET A 1 3.08 -23.38 17.23
CA MET A 1 2.48 -22.05 17.53
C MET A 1 2.97 -21.07 16.48
N SER A 2 2.11 -20.71 15.56
CA SER A 2 2.48 -20.00 14.31
C SER A 2 2.22 -18.52 14.48
N ASN A 3 3.27 -17.72 14.48
CA ASN A 3 3.14 -16.26 14.43
C ASN A 3 2.64 -15.82 13.05
N LEU A 4 1.40 -15.38 12.99
CA LEU A 4 0.88 -14.61 11.84
C LEU A 4 1.46 -13.20 11.86
N PRO A 5 1.84 -12.65 10.71
CA PRO A 5 2.24 -11.24 10.64
C PRO A 5 1.07 -10.30 10.99
N HIS A 6 1.35 -9.32 11.82
CA HIS A 6 0.40 -8.41 12.49
C HIS A 6 -0.36 -7.41 11.59
N TYR A 7 -0.34 -7.50 10.26
CA TYR A 7 -0.97 -6.49 9.39
C TYR A 7 -2.32 -6.89 8.79
N LEU A 8 -2.94 -7.93 9.30
CA LEU A 8 -4.33 -8.27 8.97
C LEU A 8 -5.30 -7.94 10.11
N SER A 9 -5.01 -6.90 10.92
CA SER A 9 -5.97 -6.40 11.90
C SER A 9 -7.00 -5.52 11.19
N VAL A 10 -8.13 -6.12 10.88
CA VAL A 10 -9.35 -5.41 10.49
C VAL A 10 -9.99 -4.91 11.79
N ASN A 11 -9.76 -3.64 12.16
CA ASN A 11 -10.45 -3.02 13.28
C ASN A 11 -11.90 -2.70 12.91
N SER A 12 -12.79 -3.56 13.33
CA SER A 12 -14.21 -3.24 13.51
C SER A 12 -14.37 -2.64 14.92
N ALA A 13 -14.54 -1.33 15.00
CA ALA A 13 -14.98 -0.67 16.23
C ALA A 13 -16.32 0.02 15.97
N PHE A 14 -17.40 -0.68 16.28
CA PHE A 14 -18.67 -0.05 16.65
C PHE A 14 -18.66 0.18 18.16
N GLY A 15 -18.83 1.41 18.60
CA GLY A 15 -19.02 1.79 19.98
C GLY A 15 -19.79 3.08 20.09
N VAL A 16 -21.04 2.97 20.50
CA VAL A 16 -22.01 4.06 20.73
C VAL A 16 -21.76 4.69 22.09
N GLY A 17 -21.78 6.04 22.13
CA GLY A 17 -22.44 6.84 23.20
C GLY A 17 -21.61 7.28 24.39
N ALA A 18 -21.47 8.57 24.56
CA ALA A 18 -22.10 9.38 25.61
C ALA A 18 -21.45 10.76 25.73
N THR A 19 -22.28 11.76 25.74
CA THR A 19 -22.04 13.19 25.97
C THR A 19 -21.36 13.50 27.31
N ALA A 20 -20.33 14.35 27.26
CA ALA A 20 -20.01 15.25 28.37
C ALA A 20 -19.35 16.52 27.84
N ILE A 21 -20.00 17.64 28.08
CA ILE A 21 -19.55 19.00 27.79
C ILE A 21 -18.57 19.41 28.88
N SER A 22 -17.37 19.87 28.52
CA SER A 22 -16.57 20.74 29.37
C SER A 22 -15.58 21.57 28.54
N HIS A 23 -15.54 22.84 28.87
CA HIS A 23 -14.80 23.94 28.26
C HIS A 23 -13.27 23.86 28.39
N SER A 24 -12.64 24.60 27.46
CA SER A 24 -11.25 25.08 27.43
C SER A 24 -10.19 24.08 26.99
N SER A 25 -9.50 24.33 25.88
CA SER A 25 -8.37 25.24 25.80
C SER A 25 -7.80 25.33 24.38
N VAL A 26 -7.51 26.50 23.96
CA VAL A 26 -6.76 26.89 22.75
C VAL A 26 -5.28 26.57 22.99
N ALA A 27 -4.85 25.32 22.69
CA ALA A 27 -3.43 24.96 22.73
C ALA A 27 -3.05 23.69 21.93
N SER A 28 -3.93 23.16 21.04
CA SER A 28 -3.64 21.89 20.34
C SER A 28 -3.37 22.00 18.83
N SER A 29 -3.39 23.20 18.26
CA SER A 29 -3.20 23.39 16.82
C SER A 29 -1.74 23.49 16.36
N GLN A 30 -0.78 23.79 17.25
CA GLN A 30 0.63 23.91 16.87
C GLN A 30 1.41 22.58 16.89
N SER A 31 0.99 21.60 17.68
CA SER A 31 1.66 20.28 17.72
C SER A 31 1.29 19.38 16.55
N SER A 32 0.10 19.54 15.97
CA SER A 32 -0.34 18.73 14.84
C SER A 32 0.30 19.16 13.51
N ALA A 33 0.56 20.46 13.32
CA ALA A 33 1.23 20.96 12.12
C ALA A 33 2.70 20.51 12.07
N GLY A 34 3.45 20.69 13.15
CA GLY A 34 4.86 20.27 13.19
C GLY A 34 5.07 18.76 13.07
N ASN A 35 4.09 17.95 13.46
CA ASN A 35 4.17 16.49 13.26
C ASN A 35 3.82 16.10 11.82
N ARG A 36 2.89 16.81 11.17
CA ARG A 36 2.59 16.62 9.73
C ARG A 36 3.78 16.97 8.86
N ASP A 37 4.44 18.10 9.11
CA ASP A 37 5.60 18.53 8.33
C ASP A 37 6.77 17.55 8.45
N ARG A 38 7.03 17.03 9.65
CA ARG A 38 8.05 15.98 9.85
C ARG A 38 7.69 14.66 9.17
N ASN A 39 6.45 14.25 9.22
CA ASN A 39 5.98 13.04 8.55
C ASN A 39 6.05 13.19 7.03
N MET A 40 5.72 14.37 6.49
CA MET A 40 5.80 14.68 5.08
C MET A 40 7.25 14.61 4.59
N ALA A 41 8.19 15.30 5.24
CA ALA A 41 9.61 15.22 4.91
C ALA A 41 10.17 13.79 4.98
N SER A 42 9.70 12.98 5.94
CA SER A 42 10.08 11.57 6.06
C SER A 42 9.51 10.72 4.92
N SER A 43 8.27 10.97 4.47
CA SER A 43 7.65 10.23 3.36
C SER A 43 8.29 10.59 2.01
N GLU A 44 8.57 11.87 1.79
CA GLU A 44 9.27 12.35 0.57
C GLU A 44 10.64 11.69 0.41
N GLN A 45 11.42 11.65 1.49
CA GLN A 45 12.73 10.99 1.48
C GLN A 45 12.61 9.50 1.13
N LEU A 46 11.70 8.77 1.79
CA LEU A 46 11.49 7.35 1.51
C LEU A 46 10.99 7.12 0.07
N VAL A 47 10.15 8.01 -0.48
CA VAL A 47 9.69 7.90 -1.86
C VAL A 47 10.85 8.12 -2.86
N LEU A 48 11.76 9.05 -2.59
CA LEU A 48 12.97 9.21 -3.39
C LEU A 48 13.87 7.97 -3.34
N GLU A 49 13.98 7.33 -2.18
CA GLU A 49 14.76 6.11 -1.98
C GLU A 49 14.20 4.91 -2.77
N LEU A 50 12.91 4.89 -3.14
CA LEU A 50 12.36 3.85 -4.01
C LEU A 50 13.03 3.79 -5.38
N SER A 51 13.52 4.90 -5.87
CA SER A 51 14.22 4.99 -7.17
C SER A 51 15.65 4.43 -7.10
N ASN A 52 16.24 4.35 -5.91
CA ASN A 52 17.55 3.78 -5.69
C ASN A 52 17.45 2.26 -5.40
N PRO A 53 18.00 1.37 -6.25
CA PRO A 53 17.89 -0.08 -6.06
C PRO A 53 18.44 -0.59 -4.71
N GLU A 54 19.49 0.06 -4.16
CA GLU A 54 20.12 -0.34 -2.90
C GLU A 54 19.28 0.02 -1.67
N LEU A 55 18.52 1.12 -1.74
CA LEU A 55 17.68 1.62 -0.64
C LEU A 55 16.22 1.17 -0.77
N ARG A 56 15.80 0.73 -1.96
CA ARG A 56 14.42 0.41 -2.31
C ARG A 56 13.77 -0.57 -1.37
N GLU A 57 14.46 -1.64 -0.96
CA GLU A 57 13.87 -2.67 -0.11
C GLU A 57 13.44 -2.11 1.25
N ASN A 58 14.31 -1.31 1.87
CA ASN A 58 14.01 -0.64 3.13
C ASN A 58 12.89 0.39 2.96
N ALA A 59 12.93 1.18 1.89
CA ALA A 59 11.90 2.18 1.59
C ALA A 59 10.53 1.54 1.37
N LEU A 60 10.43 0.43 0.62
CA LEU A 60 9.21 -0.36 0.44
C LEU A 60 8.65 -0.83 1.78
N LEU A 61 9.50 -1.38 2.65
CA LEU A 61 9.11 -1.89 3.96
C LEU A 61 8.57 -0.77 4.85
N GLU A 62 9.30 0.35 4.96
CA GLU A 62 8.91 1.46 5.83
C GLU A 62 7.66 2.18 5.33
N LEU A 63 7.56 2.46 4.03
CA LEU A 63 6.37 3.08 3.45
C LEU A 63 5.14 2.18 3.58
N SER A 64 5.26 0.88 3.31
CA SER A 64 4.14 -0.06 3.42
C SER A 64 3.60 -0.17 4.84
N LYS A 65 4.47 -0.12 5.86
CA LYS A 65 4.07 -0.14 7.28
C LYS A 65 3.39 1.15 7.71
N LYS A 66 3.89 2.29 7.22
CA LYS A 66 3.45 3.62 7.65
C LYS A 66 2.40 4.26 6.73
N ARG A 67 1.95 3.55 5.68
CA ARG A 67 1.08 4.09 4.62
C ARG A 67 -0.18 4.79 5.14
N GLU A 68 -0.74 4.32 6.26
CA GLU A 68 -1.94 4.90 6.86
C GLU A 68 -1.66 6.21 7.62
N GLN A 69 -0.40 6.47 7.94
CA GLN A 69 0.04 7.70 8.62
C GLN A 69 0.27 8.86 7.64
N PHE A 70 0.47 8.54 6.36
CA PHE A 70 0.79 9.50 5.30
C PHE A 70 -0.43 9.73 4.42
N GLN A 71 -1.23 10.75 4.72
CA GLN A 71 -2.49 11.02 4.01
C GLN A 71 -2.29 11.32 2.52
N ASP A 72 -1.18 11.98 2.16
CA ASP A 72 -0.87 12.38 0.79
C ASP A 72 0.12 11.43 0.09
N LEU A 73 0.29 10.21 0.60
CA LEU A 73 1.25 9.25 0.06
C LEU A 73 0.94 8.87 -1.39
N ALA A 74 -0.32 8.68 -1.74
CA ALA A 74 -0.71 8.25 -3.08
C ALA A 74 -0.39 9.30 -4.16
N PRO A 75 -0.77 10.58 -4.01
CA PRO A 75 -0.32 11.64 -4.90
C PRO A 75 1.21 11.79 -4.97
N LEU A 76 1.88 11.64 -3.83
CA LEU A 76 3.34 11.71 -3.77
C LEU A 76 4.00 10.59 -4.57
N LEU A 77 3.54 9.34 -4.40
CA LEU A 77 4.02 8.17 -5.16
C LEU A 77 3.77 8.35 -6.67
N TRP A 78 2.59 8.85 -7.04
CA TRP A 78 2.22 9.00 -8.43
C TRP A 78 3.03 10.08 -9.15
N ASN A 79 3.21 11.24 -8.52
CA ASN A 79 3.84 12.41 -9.12
C ASN A 79 5.38 12.40 -9.00
N SER A 80 5.96 11.54 -8.17
CA SER A 80 7.41 11.42 -8.06
C SER A 80 7.99 10.64 -9.24
N PHE A 81 9.01 11.23 -9.88
CA PHE A 81 9.61 10.65 -11.06
C PHE A 81 10.18 9.24 -10.79
N GLY A 82 9.84 8.30 -11.66
CA GLY A 82 10.37 6.93 -11.62
C GLY A 82 9.77 6.02 -10.54
N THR A 83 8.99 6.54 -9.60
CA THR A 83 8.46 5.77 -8.46
C THR A 83 7.52 4.65 -8.90
N ILE A 84 6.53 4.95 -9.73
CA ILE A 84 5.62 3.92 -10.25
C ILE A 84 6.38 2.89 -11.08
N ALA A 85 7.36 3.30 -11.89
CA ALA A 85 8.20 2.38 -12.63
C ALA A 85 9.02 1.47 -11.70
N ALA A 86 9.55 1.99 -10.60
CA ALA A 86 10.26 1.20 -9.59
C ALA A 86 9.34 0.17 -8.93
N LEU A 87 8.09 0.52 -8.59
CA LEU A 87 7.10 -0.42 -8.05
C LEU A 87 6.75 -1.51 -9.07
N LEU A 88 6.57 -1.16 -10.35
CA LEU A 88 6.31 -2.13 -11.41
C LEU A 88 7.51 -3.05 -11.68
N GLN A 89 8.75 -2.55 -11.54
CA GLN A 89 9.95 -3.39 -11.62
C GLN A 89 9.95 -4.48 -10.55
N GLU A 90 9.55 -4.17 -9.31
CA GLU A 90 9.43 -5.17 -8.24
C GLU A 90 8.39 -6.25 -8.60
N ILE A 91 7.26 -5.86 -9.20
CA ILE A 91 6.23 -6.79 -9.65
C ILE A 91 6.75 -7.71 -10.75
N VAL A 92 7.33 -7.14 -11.80
CA VAL A 92 7.80 -7.90 -12.97
C VAL A 92 8.99 -8.79 -12.62
N SER A 93 9.82 -8.40 -11.64
CA SER A 93 11.01 -9.14 -11.24
C SER A 93 10.74 -10.58 -10.79
N ILE A 94 9.53 -10.87 -10.27
CA ILE A 94 9.18 -12.22 -9.81
C ILE A 94 8.42 -13.05 -10.83
N TYR A 95 8.10 -12.53 -12.01
CA TYR A 95 7.41 -13.32 -13.04
C TYR A 95 8.13 -14.64 -13.40
N PRO A 96 9.47 -14.68 -13.53
CA PRO A 96 10.17 -15.92 -13.85
C PRO A 96 10.02 -17.03 -12.81
N VAL A 97 9.76 -16.68 -11.53
CA VAL A 97 9.62 -17.67 -10.45
C VAL A 97 8.16 -18.09 -10.20
N LEU A 98 7.23 -17.60 -11.00
CA LEU A 98 5.83 -18.02 -10.93
C LEU A 98 5.61 -19.36 -11.63
N SER A 99 6.38 -19.64 -12.69
CA SER A 99 6.29 -20.90 -13.46
C SER A 99 7.67 -21.31 -13.98
N PRO A 100 8.27 -22.42 -13.46
CA PRO A 100 7.75 -23.27 -12.39
C PRO A 100 7.69 -22.54 -11.03
N PRO A 101 6.77 -22.96 -10.13
CA PRO A 101 6.52 -22.21 -8.89
C PRO A 101 7.69 -22.33 -7.92
N ASN A 102 8.48 -21.26 -7.81
CA ASN A 102 9.68 -21.19 -6.95
C ASN A 102 9.78 -19.84 -6.21
N LEU A 103 8.64 -19.28 -5.83
CA LEU A 103 8.60 -18.00 -5.11
C LEU A 103 9.00 -18.18 -3.64
N THR A 104 10.03 -17.46 -3.20
CA THR A 104 10.46 -17.46 -1.80
C THR A 104 9.62 -16.53 -0.94
N PRO A 105 9.56 -16.75 0.40
CA PRO A 105 8.88 -15.82 1.31
C PRO A 105 9.45 -14.40 1.25
N ALA A 106 10.76 -14.25 1.10
CA ALA A 106 11.41 -12.93 1.00
C ALA A 106 10.97 -12.17 -0.26
N GLN A 107 10.97 -12.83 -1.42
CA GLN A 107 10.48 -12.24 -2.67
C GLN A 107 8.99 -11.87 -2.58
N SER A 108 8.17 -12.77 -2.03
CA SER A 108 6.74 -12.50 -1.83
C SER A 108 6.52 -11.28 -0.94
N ASN A 109 7.20 -11.19 0.20
CA ASN A 109 7.07 -10.06 1.13
C ASN A 109 7.47 -8.73 0.45
N ARG A 110 8.59 -8.74 -0.27
CA ARG A 110 9.09 -7.55 -0.96
C ARG A 110 8.07 -7.05 -2.00
N VAL A 111 7.54 -7.93 -2.84
CA VAL A 111 6.54 -7.56 -3.85
C VAL A 111 5.21 -7.19 -3.21
N CYS A 112 4.78 -7.85 -2.13
CA CYS A 112 3.58 -7.47 -1.40
C CYS A 112 3.69 -6.08 -0.76
N ASN A 113 4.87 -5.64 -0.36
CA ASN A 113 5.10 -4.25 0.07
C ASN A 113 4.89 -3.26 -1.09
N ALA A 114 5.39 -3.58 -2.29
CA ALA A 114 5.12 -2.77 -3.49
C ALA A 114 3.62 -2.74 -3.84
N LEU A 115 2.94 -3.89 -3.77
CA LEU A 115 1.48 -3.99 -3.99
C LEU A 115 0.68 -3.17 -2.97
N ALA A 116 1.12 -3.12 -1.71
CA ALA A 116 0.47 -2.30 -0.68
C ALA A 116 0.56 -0.80 -1.01
N LEU A 117 1.66 -0.33 -1.58
CA LEU A 117 1.80 1.05 -2.05
C LEU A 117 0.95 1.31 -3.31
N LEU A 118 0.91 0.37 -4.25
CA LEU A 118 0.00 0.46 -5.39
C LEU A 118 -1.47 0.44 -4.97
N GLN A 119 -1.83 -0.26 -3.89
CA GLN A 119 -3.17 -0.21 -3.31
C GLN A 119 -3.53 1.19 -2.80
N CYS A 120 -2.59 1.92 -2.18
CA CYS A 120 -2.80 3.32 -1.81
C CYS A 120 -3.13 4.17 -3.04
N VAL A 121 -2.34 4.04 -4.11
CA VAL A 121 -2.57 4.76 -5.37
C VAL A 121 -3.92 4.39 -6.00
N ALA A 122 -4.29 3.12 -5.96
CA ALA A 122 -5.55 2.61 -6.50
C ALA A 122 -6.79 3.07 -5.72
N SER A 123 -6.65 3.32 -4.42
CA SER A 123 -7.76 3.74 -3.55
C SER A 123 -7.97 5.24 -3.48
N HIS A 124 -6.95 6.04 -3.82
CA HIS A 124 -7.00 7.49 -3.66
C HIS A 124 -7.79 8.16 -4.81
N PRO A 125 -8.68 9.12 -4.53
CA PRO A 125 -9.54 9.75 -5.53
C PRO A 125 -8.75 10.40 -6.67
N ASP A 126 -7.63 11.06 -6.40
CA ASP A 126 -6.87 11.82 -7.40
C ASP A 126 -6.01 10.92 -8.30
N THR A 127 -5.62 9.74 -7.83
CA THR A 127 -4.67 8.87 -8.56
C THR A 127 -5.30 7.62 -9.15
N ARG A 128 -6.46 7.17 -8.66
CA ARG A 128 -7.11 5.93 -9.12
C ARG A 128 -7.43 5.89 -10.61
N MET A 129 -7.92 7.00 -11.18
CA MET A 129 -8.22 7.06 -12.62
C MET A 129 -6.96 7.05 -13.45
N LEU A 130 -5.90 7.70 -12.97
CA LEU A 130 -4.58 7.66 -13.59
C LEU A 130 -4.01 6.25 -13.56
N PHE A 131 -4.16 5.55 -12.42
CA PHE A 131 -3.75 4.17 -12.24
C PHE A 131 -4.46 3.22 -13.22
N LEU A 132 -5.77 3.38 -13.41
CA LEU A 132 -6.57 2.61 -14.37
C LEU A 132 -6.16 2.92 -15.82
N ASN A 133 -6.04 4.18 -16.16
CA ASN A 133 -5.67 4.62 -17.52
C ASN A 133 -4.25 4.18 -17.91
N ALA A 134 -3.36 4.03 -16.93
CA ALA A 134 -2.02 3.47 -17.13
C ALA A 134 -2.03 1.93 -17.23
N HIS A 135 -3.18 1.28 -17.17
CA HIS A 135 -3.37 -0.17 -17.27
C HIS A 135 -2.56 -0.96 -16.23
N ILE A 136 -2.24 -0.37 -15.07
CA ILE A 136 -1.45 -1.03 -14.02
C ILE A 136 -2.09 -2.33 -13.50
N PRO A 137 -3.43 -2.47 -13.40
CA PRO A 137 -4.06 -3.72 -13.00
C PRO A 137 -3.65 -4.94 -13.84
N LEU A 138 -3.28 -4.75 -15.10
CA LEU A 138 -2.85 -5.86 -15.98
C LEU A 138 -1.55 -6.52 -15.51
N TYR A 139 -0.68 -5.81 -14.81
CA TYR A 139 0.54 -6.37 -14.23
C TYR A 139 0.26 -7.36 -13.08
N LEU A 140 -0.94 -7.35 -12.50
CA LEU A 140 -1.34 -8.26 -11.42
C LEU A 140 -1.90 -9.58 -11.95
N TYR A 141 -2.28 -9.64 -13.21
CA TYR A 141 -2.88 -10.83 -13.82
C TYR A 141 -2.04 -12.10 -13.65
N PRO A 142 -0.71 -12.09 -13.89
CA PRO A 142 0.13 -13.27 -13.67
C PRO A 142 0.08 -13.80 -12.23
N PHE A 143 -0.07 -12.92 -11.23
CA PHE A 143 -0.18 -13.30 -9.83
C PHE A 143 -1.50 -14.00 -9.53
N LEU A 144 -2.61 -13.43 -10.03
CA LEU A 144 -3.95 -13.95 -9.82
C LEU A 144 -4.15 -15.31 -10.51
N ASN A 145 -3.41 -15.58 -11.59
CA ASN A 145 -3.48 -16.82 -12.35
C ASN A 145 -2.60 -17.95 -11.78
N THR A 146 -1.87 -17.72 -10.68
CA THR A 146 -1.08 -18.77 -10.03
C THR A 146 -1.96 -19.76 -9.29
N THR A 147 -1.57 -21.05 -9.29
CA THR A 147 -2.34 -22.15 -8.67
C THR A 147 -1.68 -22.74 -7.44
N SER A 148 -0.41 -22.42 -7.18
CA SER A 148 0.32 -22.92 -6.01
C SER A 148 -0.38 -22.53 -4.70
N LYS A 149 -0.53 -23.52 -3.79
CA LYS A 149 -1.13 -23.34 -2.46
C LYS A 149 -0.10 -23.02 -1.37
N SER A 150 1.17 -22.80 -1.73
CA SER A 150 2.16 -22.40 -0.76
C SER A 150 1.91 -20.97 -0.26
N ARG A 151 2.25 -20.69 1.01
CA ARG A 151 2.02 -19.40 1.67
C ARG A 151 2.50 -18.19 0.86
N PRO A 152 3.70 -18.18 0.25
CA PRO A 152 4.15 -17.03 -0.54
C PRO A 152 3.20 -16.70 -1.69
N PHE A 153 2.66 -17.72 -2.39
CA PHE A 153 1.71 -17.52 -3.49
C PHE A 153 0.32 -17.10 -3.01
N GLU A 154 -0.15 -17.68 -1.90
CA GLU A 154 -1.44 -17.27 -1.31
C GLU A 154 -1.40 -15.81 -0.87
N TYR A 155 -0.32 -15.38 -0.23
CA TYR A 155 -0.13 -14.00 0.19
C TYR A 155 -0.05 -13.05 -1.02
N LEU A 156 0.66 -13.44 -2.06
CA LEU A 156 0.75 -12.68 -3.31
C LEU A 156 -0.62 -12.47 -3.95
N ARG A 157 -1.44 -13.54 -4.07
CA ARG A 157 -2.80 -13.45 -4.60
C ARG A 157 -3.69 -12.56 -3.75
N LEU A 158 -3.68 -12.75 -2.43
CA LEU A 158 -4.49 -11.96 -1.51
C LEU A 158 -4.18 -10.46 -1.60
N THR A 159 -2.90 -10.10 -1.62
CA THR A 159 -2.47 -8.71 -1.72
C THR A 159 -2.83 -8.11 -3.09
N SER A 160 -2.69 -8.88 -4.17
CA SER A 160 -3.10 -8.47 -5.51
C SER A 160 -4.63 -8.24 -5.60
N LEU A 161 -5.43 -9.12 -5.01
CA LEU A 161 -6.88 -8.94 -4.90
C LEU A 161 -7.24 -7.71 -4.08
N GLY A 162 -6.43 -7.36 -3.08
CA GLY A 162 -6.59 -6.12 -2.31
C GLY A 162 -6.49 -4.86 -3.17
N VAL A 163 -5.55 -4.83 -4.13
CA VAL A 163 -5.41 -3.72 -5.09
C VAL A 163 -6.64 -3.62 -5.99
N ILE A 164 -7.11 -4.75 -6.53
CA ILE A 164 -8.32 -4.78 -7.38
C ILE A 164 -9.55 -4.38 -6.57
N GLY A 165 -9.70 -4.90 -5.35
CA GLY A 165 -10.80 -4.55 -4.45
C GLY A 165 -10.86 -3.08 -4.10
N ALA A 166 -9.70 -2.42 -3.95
CA ALA A 166 -9.63 -0.98 -3.70
C ALA A 166 -10.21 -0.18 -4.88
N LEU A 167 -9.92 -0.59 -6.12
CA LEU A 167 -10.48 0.03 -7.32
C LEU A 167 -11.99 -0.15 -7.40
N VAL A 168 -12.50 -1.37 -7.20
CA VAL A 168 -13.93 -1.71 -7.32
C VAL A 168 -14.75 -0.98 -6.25
N LYS A 169 -14.29 -0.99 -5.00
CA LYS A 169 -15.00 -0.36 -3.87
C LYS A 169 -15.26 1.13 -4.07
N VAL A 170 -14.41 1.79 -4.81
CA VAL A 170 -14.53 3.24 -5.06
C VAL A 170 -15.29 3.56 -6.34
N LEU A 171 -15.25 2.68 -7.34
CA LEU A 171 -16.01 2.84 -8.59
C LEU A 171 -17.51 2.61 -8.39
N PHE A 172 -17.88 1.84 -7.37
CA PHE A 172 -19.28 1.58 -7.02
C PHE A 172 -19.58 1.99 -5.56
N PRO A 173 -19.52 3.29 -5.22
CA PRO A 173 -19.98 3.75 -3.92
C PRO A 173 -21.52 3.67 -3.92
N TYR A 174 -22.04 2.67 -3.21
CA TYR A 174 -23.49 2.50 -2.98
C TYR A 174 -24.33 2.06 -4.18
N SER A 175 -24.49 0.77 -4.30
CA SER A 175 -25.72 0.16 -4.80
C SER A 175 -26.23 -0.81 -3.72
N PHE A 176 -26.86 -0.24 -2.68
CA PHE A 176 -27.84 -0.95 -1.83
C PHE A 176 -28.71 0.09 -1.15
#